data_2ff61adb503e4a2787a03126f13e7375
#
_entry.id   2ff61adb503e4a2787a03126f13e7375
#
_cell.length_a   1.000
_cell.length_b   1.000
_cell.length_c   1.000
_cell.angle_alpha   90.00
_cell.angle_beta   90.00
_cell.angle_gamma   90.00
#
_symmetry.space_group_name_H-M   'P 1'
#
loop_
_entity.id
_entity.type
_entity.pdbx_description
1 polymer ?
#
loop_
_entity_poly.entity_id
_entity_poly.type
_entity_poly.pdbx_seq_one_letter_code
_entity_poly.pdbx_strand_id
1 'polypeptide(L)'
;EVINESKMGFQISPSIAFDRNFSIVETKIDSCDTVWKTVWGQNSEIRDHHKELWVALKQEKSGRLLNIRFRLFNDGLGFRYEFPVQNNLRHFTLKEELTEFQLAGNHKAFWIPADYDTNEFQITTSRLSEVPLLIDEARNEPLACKSPTPNLAVQTPLMLKSDNGLYINIHEAALVNYPAMHLNLDAETYLMSAHLTPDKNGNKGYIQTGSVTPWRTIIVSDDARDILASNLILNLNEPCKIEDTSWIKPTKYVGVWWEYFTGGGSTWAYTDTQDVVIGQTNYKQLKPNGHHGANTAHVKEYIDFAAKNGFDAVLVEGWNEGWEDNYAYAKEFIYSFTTPYPDFDVKELQAYAASKGVKIIMHHETTSSVADYERQMDDAFRFMKDNGY
;
A
#
# COMPACT_ATOMS: atom_id res chain seq x y z
N GLU A 1 -23.14 18.74 8.39
CA GLU A 1 -21.77 19.01 7.88
C GLU A 1 -20.86 17.92 8.38
N VAL A 2 -19.94 17.43 7.54
CA VAL A 2 -19.04 16.32 7.85
C VAL A 2 -17.60 16.83 7.91
N ILE A 3 -17.20 17.59 6.89
CA ILE A 3 -15.92 18.27 6.79
C ILE A 3 -16.18 19.75 6.54
N ASN A 4 -15.53 20.59 7.33
CA ASN A 4 -15.59 22.04 7.24
C ASN A 4 -14.58 22.56 6.21
N GLU A 5 -14.46 23.89 6.08
CA GLU A 5 -13.47 24.53 5.21
C GLU A 5 -12.06 23.99 5.52
N SER A 6 -11.38 23.50 4.48
CA SER A 6 -10.11 22.81 4.56
C SER A 6 -9.17 23.32 3.48
N LYS A 7 -7.89 23.42 3.78
CA LYS A 7 -6.89 23.89 2.82
C LYS A 7 -6.50 22.79 1.84
N MET A 8 -5.98 23.22 0.70
CA MET A 8 -5.49 22.37 -0.38
C MET A 8 -4.21 22.98 -0.96
N GLY A 9 -3.37 22.15 -1.57
CA GLY A 9 -2.16 22.61 -2.25
C GLY A 9 -0.94 21.80 -1.90
N PHE A 10 0.24 22.37 -2.20
CA PHE A 10 1.52 21.64 -2.08
C PHE A 10 2.65 22.54 -1.61
N GLN A 11 3.55 21.95 -0.85
CA GLN A 11 4.89 22.45 -0.67
C GLN A 11 5.82 21.77 -1.67
N ILE A 12 6.46 22.55 -2.54
CA ILE A 12 7.32 22.05 -3.61
C ILE A 12 8.71 22.69 -3.61
N SER A 13 9.68 22.06 -4.29
CA SER A 13 11.02 22.60 -4.49
C SER A 13 11.36 22.62 -6.01
N PRO A 14 11.99 23.67 -6.52
CA PRO A 14 12.45 24.87 -5.82
C PRO A 14 11.29 25.69 -5.26
N SER A 15 11.52 26.27 -4.10
CA SER A 15 10.53 26.81 -3.19
C SER A 15 9.75 28.00 -3.77
N ILE A 16 8.62 27.71 -4.36
CA ILE A 16 7.51 28.67 -4.51
C ILE A 16 6.30 28.00 -3.90
N ALA A 17 5.64 28.67 -2.96
CA ALA A 17 4.41 28.20 -2.38
C ALA A 17 3.39 27.85 -3.49
N PHE A 18 2.94 26.61 -3.52
CA PHE A 18 1.98 26.10 -4.50
C PHE A 18 0.62 25.77 -3.82
N ASP A 19 0.27 26.62 -2.87
CA ASP A 19 -0.85 26.49 -1.95
C ASP A 19 -1.71 27.78 -1.84
N ARG A 20 -1.32 28.85 -2.55
CA ARG A 20 -1.97 30.17 -2.40
C ARG A 20 -1.91 31.03 -3.66
N ASN A 21 -2.74 32.09 -3.67
CA ASN A 21 -2.82 33.08 -4.75
C ASN A 21 -3.19 32.44 -6.09
N PHE A 22 -4.13 31.52 -6.05
CA PHE A 22 -4.74 30.93 -7.23
C PHE A 22 -6.05 31.65 -7.55
N SER A 23 -6.28 31.83 -8.86
CA SER A 23 -7.58 32.24 -9.43
C SER A 23 -8.15 31.08 -10.25
N ILE A 24 -9.45 30.92 -10.21
CA ILE A 24 -10.16 29.95 -11.07
C ILE A 24 -10.18 30.55 -12.49
N VAL A 25 -9.67 29.78 -13.45
CA VAL A 25 -9.64 30.19 -14.87
C VAL A 25 -10.67 29.46 -15.72
N GLU A 26 -11.07 28.25 -15.30
CA GLU A 26 -12.10 27.46 -15.98
C GLU A 26 -12.73 26.46 -15.01
N THR A 27 -14.01 26.18 -15.23
CA THR A 27 -14.72 25.09 -14.55
C THR A 27 -15.52 24.28 -15.56
N LYS A 28 -15.57 22.96 -15.37
CA LYS A 28 -16.40 22.03 -16.15
C LYS A 28 -17.22 21.14 -15.22
N ILE A 29 -18.47 20.95 -15.55
CA ILE A 29 -19.35 20.02 -14.86
C ILE A 29 -19.72 18.91 -15.84
N ASP A 30 -19.62 17.67 -15.38
CA ASP A 30 -19.97 16.48 -16.16
C ASP A 30 -20.67 15.45 -15.25
N SER A 31 -21.14 14.36 -15.83
CA SER A 31 -21.73 13.24 -15.11
C SER A 31 -21.46 11.94 -15.83
N CYS A 32 -21.34 10.87 -15.06
CA CYS A 32 -21.20 9.51 -15.56
C CYS A 32 -22.36 8.66 -15.03
N ASP A 33 -22.88 7.77 -15.86
CA ASP A 33 -23.76 6.67 -15.46
C ASP A 33 -23.52 5.49 -16.39
N THR A 34 -22.55 4.66 -16.02
CA THR A 34 -22.11 3.50 -16.80
C THR A 34 -21.97 2.28 -15.90
N VAL A 35 -21.91 1.11 -16.52
CA VAL A 35 -21.63 -0.15 -15.84
C VAL A 35 -20.39 -0.76 -16.46
N TRP A 36 -19.46 -1.21 -15.62
CA TRP A 36 -18.27 -1.93 -16.06
C TRP A 36 -18.13 -3.28 -15.35
N LYS A 37 -17.36 -4.18 -15.93
CA LYS A 37 -17.14 -5.53 -15.39
C LYS A 37 -15.80 -5.64 -14.73
N THR A 38 -15.77 -6.24 -13.55
CA THR A 38 -14.53 -6.58 -12.86
C THR A 38 -13.89 -7.81 -13.50
N VAL A 39 -12.56 -7.92 -13.42
CA VAL A 39 -11.88 -9.18 -13.76
C VAL A 39 -12.24 -10.24 -12.73
N TRP A 40 -12.07 -9.91 -11.45
CA TRP A 40 -12.49 -10.68 -10.29
C TRP A 40 -12.88 -9.70 -9.16
N GLY A 41 -13.75 -10.13 -8.26
CA GLY A 41 -14.19 -9.33 -7.13
C GLY A 41 -15.48 -9.84 -6.53
N GLN A 42 -16.00 -9.14 -5.54
CA GLN A 42 -17.28 -9.45 -4.89
C GLN A 42 -18.47 -9.22 -5.83
N ASN A 43 -18.34 -8.21 -6.70
CA ASN A 43 -19.35 -7.86 -7.69
C ASN A 43 -18.79 -8.11 -9.09
N SER A 44 -19.54 -8.79 -9.96
CA SER A 44 -19.16 -8.99 -11.36
C SER A 44 -19.39 -7.74 -12.22
N GLU A 45 -20.32 -6.88 -11.82
CA GLU A 45 -20.64 -5.62 -12.47
C GLU A 45 -20.72 -4.52 -11.43
N ILE A 46 -20.14 -3.37 -11.77
CA ILE A 46 -20.10 -2.17 -10.92
C ILE A 46 -20.69 -1.02 -11.71
N ARG A 47 -21.65 -0.33 -11.11
CA ARG A 47 -22.18 0.92 -11.66
C ARG A 47 -21.26 2.07 -11.25
N ASP A 48 -20.81 2.83 -12.21
CA ASP A 48 -20.14 4.12 -12.03
C ASP A 48 -21.16 5.23 -12.27
N HIS A 49 -21.69 5.77 -11.18
CA HIS A 49 -22.67 6.85 -11.21
C HIS A 49 -22.20 8.01 -10.36
N HIS A 50 -21.70 9.06 -11.01
CA HIS A 50 -21.19 10.25 -10.33
C HIS A 50 -21.46 11.54 -11.08
N LYS A 51 -21.40 12.65 -10.36
CA LYS A 51 -21.24 13.99 -10.90
C LYS A 51 -19.80 14.41 -10.77
N GLU A 52 -19.26 15.04 -11.79
CA GLU A 52 -17.88 15.50 -11.81
C GLU A 52 -17.82 17.06 -11.88
N LEU A 53 -16.94 17.64 -11.07
CA LEU A 53 -16.53 19.05 -11.18
C LEU A 53 -15.02 19.07 -11.43
N TRP A 54 -14.62 19.64 -12.54
CA TRP A 54 -13.23 19.93 -12.84
C TRP A 54 -12.97 21.42 -12.76
N VAL A 55 -11.90 21.83 -12.06
CA VAL A 55 -11.53 23.22 -11.81
C VAL A 55 -10.10 23.46 -12.26
N ALA A 56 -9.88 24.36 -13.20
CA ALA A 56 -8.55 24.83 -13.57
C ALA A 56 -8.18 26.08 -12.77
N LEU A 57 -7.02 26.03 -12.15
CA LEU A 57 -6.46 27.08 -11.32
C LEU A 57 -5.19 27.63 -11.94
N LYS A 58 -5.00 28.95 -11.85
CA LYS A 58 -3.76 29.62 -12.25
C LYS A 58 -3.22 30.45 -11.10
N GLN A 59 -1.98 30.23 -10.73
CA GLN A 59 -1.30 31.02 -9.72
C GLN A 59 -0.89 32.38 -10.27
N GLU A 60 -1.31 33.45 -9.63
CA GLU A 60 -1.24 34.82 -10.16
C GLU A 60 0.19 35.28 -10.51
N LYS A 61 1.15 35.12 -9.61
CA LYS A 61 2.53 35.59 -9.80
C LYS A 61 3.36 34.71 -10.71
N SER A 62 3.23 33.42 -10.57
CA SER A 62 4.04 32.43 -11.30
C SER A 62 3.45 32.05 -12.65
N GLY A 63 2.15 32.24 -12.83
CA GLY A 63 1.38 31.77 -13.98
C GLY A 63 1.25 30.24 -14.05
N ARG A 64 1.65 29.51 -12.98
CA ARG A 64 1.59 28.06 -12.92
C ARG A 64 0.15 27.58 -12.83
N LEU A 65 -0.09 26.45 -13.46
CA LEU A 65 -1.41 25.82 -13.53
C LEU A 65 -1.47 24.62 -12.57
N LEU A 66 -2.63 24.44 -11.96
CA LEU A 66 -3.02 23.29 -11.15
C LEU A 66 -4.50 23.05 -11.42
N ASN A 67 -4.88 21.79 -11.66
CA ASN A 67 -6.30 21.44 -11.75
C ASN A 67 -6.69 20.60 -10.54
N ILE A 68 -7.97 20.71 -10.17
CA ILE A 68 -8.56 19.83 -9.17
C ILE A 68 -9.81 19.20 -9.78
N ARG A 69 -9.94 17.91 -9.63
CA ARG A 69 -11.09 17.13 -10.08
C ARG A 69 -11.81 16.53 -8.90
N PHE A 70 -13.11 16.74 -8.82
CA PHE A 70 -14.00 16.18 -7.81
C PHE A 70 -14.99 15.23 -8.48
N ARG A 71 -15.23 14.07 -7.89
CA ARG A 71 -16.30 13.15 -8.26
C ARG A 71 -17.18 12.88 -7.06
N LEU A 72 -18.45 13.21 -7.19
CA LEU A 72 -19.46 13.04 -6.14
C LEU A 72 -20.35 11.86 -6.48
N PHE A 73 -20.29 10.86 -5.62
CA PHE A 73 -21.12 9.64 -5.64
C PHE A 73 -22.24 9.75 -4.59
N ASN A 74 -23.19 8.80 -4.61
CA ASN A 74 -24.26 8.77 -3.60
C ASN A 74 -23.73 8.47 -2.19
N ASP A 75 -22.62 7.75 -2.08
CA ASP A 75 -21.99 7.29 -0.85
C ASP A 75 -20.70 8.05 -0.48
N GLY A 76 -20.28 9.03 -1.28
CA GLY A 76 -19.09 9.79 -0.94
C GLY A 76 -18.54 10.69 -2.03
N LEU A 77 -17.33 11.17 -1.77
CA LEU A 77 -16.59 12.09 -2.61
C LEU A 77 -15.16 11.56 -2.84
N GLY A 78 -14.69 11.64 -4.07
CA GLY A 78 -13.27 11.57 -4.40
C GLY A 78 -12.79 12.89 -5.01
N PHE A 79 -11.58 13.32 -4.66
CA PHE A 79 -10.93 14.43 -5.36
C PHE A 79 -9.45 14.14 -5.57
N ARG A 80 -8.89 14.70 -6.64
CA ARG A 80 -7.45 14.60 -6.94
C ARG A 80 -6.95 15.89 -7.55
N TYR A 81 -5.64 16.07 -7.48
CA TYR A 81 -4.94 17.12 -8.20
C TYR A 81 -4.41 16.61 -9.52
N GLU A 82 -4.39 17.49 -10.51
CA GLU A 82 -3.81 17.22 -11.82
C GLU A 82 -2.79 18.33 -12.14
N PHE A 83 -1.59 17.93 -12.54
CA PHE A 83 -0.51 18.83 -12.89
C PHE A 83 -0.44 18.96 -14.42
N PRO A 84 -1.06 19.99 -15.05
CA PRO A 84 -1.03 20.14 -16.51
C PRO A 84 0.38 20.29 -17.03
N VAL A 85 0.64 19.81 -18.26
CA VAL A 85 1.89 20.09 -18.96
C VAL A 85 2.03 21.58 -19.14
N GLN A 86 3.13 22.16 -18.67
CA GLN A 86 3.38 23.60 -18.71
C GLN A 86 4.88 23.90 -18.77
N ASN A 87 5.26 24.99 -19.44
CA ASN A 87 6.67 25.32 -19.67
C ASN A 87 7.39 25.89 -18.45
N ASN A 88 6.65 26.55 -17.55
CA ASN A 88 7.17 27.22 -16.35
C ASN A 88 7.24 26.30 -15.10
N LEU A 89 6.85 25.04 -15.24
CA LEU A 89 6.97 23.99 -14.22
C LEU A 89 6.90 22.62 -14.92
N ARG A 90 8.05 22.05 -15.27
CA ARG A 90 8.10 20.73 -15.95
C ARG A 90 8.29 19.58 -14.98
N HIS A 91 9.14 19.78 -13.99
CA HIS A 91 9.36 18.85 -12.88
C HIS A 91 9.54 19.63 -11.59
N PHE A 92 9.22 18.99 -10.48
CA PHE A 92 9.45 19.52 -9.16
C PHE A 92 9.60 18.39 -8.15
N THR A 93 10.28 18.67 -7.05
CA THR A 93 10.27 17.78 -5.88
C THR A 93 9.07 18.14 -5.02
N LEU A 94 8.22 17.17 -4.75
CA LEU A 94 7.14 17.29 -3.78
C LEU A 94 7.73 17.21 -2.36
N LYS A 95 7.50 18.24 -1.56
CA LYS A 95 7.93 18.28 -0.16
C LYS A 95 6.83 17.87 0.80
N GLU A 96 5.59 18.31 0.54
CA GLU A 96 4.40 17.86 1.25
C GLU A 96 3.14 18.20 0.43
N GLU A 97 2.12 17.39 0.59
CA GLU A 97 0.76 17.69 0.19
C GLU A 97 0.01 18.33 1.36
N LEU A 98 -0.51 19.52 1.14
CA LEU A 98 -1.15 20.34 2.18
C LEU A 98 -2.67 20.16 2.19
N THR A 99 -3.14 18.97 1.85
CA THR A 99 -4.55 18.60 1.92
C THR A 99 -4.97 18.47 3.38
N GLU A 100 -6.02 19.17 3.73
CA GLU A 100 -6.62 19.14 5.06
C GLU A 100 -8.03 18.53 5.01
N PHE A 101 -8.44 17.95 6.14
CA PHE A 101 -9.80 17.48 6.42
C PHE A 101 -10.20 18.03 7.80
N GLN A 102 -10.80 19.22 7.83
CA GLN A 102 -11.29 19.81 9.08
C GLN A 102 -12.57 19.12 9.49
N LEU A 103 -12.47 18.18 10.41
CA LEU A 103 -13.62 17.43 10.88
C LEU A 103 -14.59 18.33 11.67
N ALA A 104 -15.89 18.05 11.53
CA ALA A 104 -16.95 18.86 12.14
C ALA A 104 -17.11 18.67 13.66
N GLY A 105 -16.31 17.76 14.28
CA GLY A 105 -16.39 17.51 15.70
C GLY A 105 -15.43 16.44 16.22
N ASN A 106 -15.46 16.24 17.54
CA ASN A 106 -14.69 15.22 18.24
C ASN A 106 -15.30 13.83 18.05
N HIS A 107 -15.12 13.27 16.88
CA HIS A 107 -15.69 11.97 16.51
C HIS A 107 -15.06 10.80 17.27
N LYS A 108 -15.81 9.73 17.46
CA LYS A 108 -15.22 8.43 17.80
C LYS A 108 -14.44 7.95 16.59
N ALA A 109 -13.17 7.59 16.80
CA ALA A 109 -12.25 7.09 15.79
C ALA A 109 -11.89 5.63 16.05
N PHE A 110 -11.72 4.86 14.96
CA PHE A 110 -11.16 3.52 14.94
C PHE A 110 -9.86 3.65 14.16
N TRP A 111 -8.74 3.62 14.86
CA TRP A 111 -7.47 4.05 14.31
C TRP A 111 -6.32 3.15 14.75
N ILE A 112 -5.26 3.17 13.96
CA ILE A 112 -3.93 2.67 14.31
C ILE A 112 -2.91 3.79 14.13
N PRO A 113 -1.77 3.76 14.84
CA PRO A 113 -0.68 4.72 14.62
C PRO A 113 -0.17 4.67 13.20
N ALA A 114 0.29 5.80 12.67
CA ALA A 114 0.98 5.82 11.39
C ALA A 114 2.34 5.13 11.50
N ASP A 115 2.66 4.33 10.49
CA ASP A 115 3.97 3.75 10.25
C ASP A 115 4.20 3.68 8.74
N TYR A 116 5.42 3.89 8.23
CA TYR A 116 5.69 3.88 6.79
C TYR A 116 5.84 2.46 6.24
N ASP A 117 6.11 1.49 7.09
CA ASP A 117 6.59 0.17 6.72
C ASP A 117 5.64 -0.96 7.14
N THR A 118 4.73 -0.71 8.09
CA THR A 118 3.72 -1.68 8.54
C THR A 118 2.39 -1.03 8.89
N ASN A 119 1.33 -1.85 8.89
CA ASN A 119 0.01 -1.52 9.45
C ASN A 119 -0.48 -2.61 10.43
N GLU A 120 0.44 -3.40 10.96
CA GLU A 120 0.17 -4.53 11.86
C GLU A 120 0.03 -4.09 13.31
N PHE A 121 -0.91 -3.19 13.56
CA PHE A 121 -1.26 -2.69 14.88
C PHE A 121 -2.64 -3.14 15.33
N GLN A 122 -2.85 -3.21 16.64
CA GLN A 122 -4.19 -3.34 17.21
C GLN A 122 -4.99 -2.07 16.94
N ILE A 123 -6.25 -2.24 16.52
CA ILE A 123 -7.14 -1.09 16.30
C ILE A 123 -7.51 -0.49 17.65
N THR A 124 -7.19 0.77 17.85
CA THR A 124 -7.59 1.54 19.02
C THR A 124 -8.91 2.27 18.73
N THR A 125 -9.80 2.25 19.70
CA THR A 125 -11.10 2.98 19.63
C THR A 125 -11.13 4.06 20.69
N SER A 126 -11.22 5.33 20.28
CA SER A 126 -11.26 6.48 21.18
C SER A 126 -11.97 7.68 20.56
N ARG A 127 -12.14 8.77 21.31
CA ARG A 127 -12.39 10.07 20.72
C ARG A 127 -11.10 10.62 20.11
N LEU A 128 -11.21 11.53 19.13
CA LEU A 128 -10.04 12.19 18.55
C LEU A 128 -9.21 12.94 19.57
N SER A 129 -9.85 13.61 20.53
CA SER A 129 -9.20 14.32 21.65
C SER A 129 -8.42 13.41 22.60
N GLU A 130 -8.67 12.10 22.58
CA GLU A 130 -8.02 11.11 23.44
C GLU A 130 -6.80 10.46 22.77
N VAL A 131 -6.64 10.61 21.45
CA VAL A 131 -5.52 10.05 20.69
C VAL A 131 -4.16 10.40 21.32
N PRO A 132 -3.88 11.65 21.74
CA PRO A 132 -2.61 12.01 22.38
C PRO A 132 -2.27 11.21 23.64
N LEU A 133 -3.28 10.70 24.35
CA LEU A 133 -3.10 9.92 25.58
C LEU A 133 -2.84 8.43 25.30
N LEU A 134 -3.21 7.95 24.13
CA LEU A 134 -3.24 6.51 23.81
C LEU A 134 -2.20 6.12 22.76
N ILE A 135 -1.69 7.05 21.97
CA ILE A 135 -0.92 6.73 20.77
C ILE A 135 0.45 6.09 21.08
N ASP A 136 1.07 6.44 22.19
CA ASP A 136 2.36 5.85 22.58
C ASP A 136 2.20 4.39 22.99
N GLU A 137 1.11 4.05 23.70
CA GLU A 137 0.75 2.67 24.03
C GLU A 137 0.40 1.88 22.78
N ALA A 138 -0.42 2.47 21.88
CA ALA A 138 -0.81 1.85 20.62
C ALA A 138 0.40 1.56 19.69
N ARG A 139 1.49 2.31 19.79
CA ARG A 139 2.75 2.06 19.06
C ARG A 139 3.60 0.93 19.63
N ASN A 140 3.28 0.45 20.82
CA ASN A 140 4.08 -0.58 21.47
C ASN A 140 3.72 -1.99 21.01
N GLU A 141 3.70 -2.22 19.70
CA GLU A 141 3.47 -3.52 19.08
C GLU A 141 4.79 -4.16 18.66
N PRO A 142 4.92 -5.50 18.80
CA PRO A 142 6.16 -6.21 18.45
C PRO A 142 6.56 -6.08 16.98
N LEU A 143 5.58 -5.95 16.09
CA LEU A 143 5.78 -5.87 14.64
C LEU A 143 5.85 -4.42 14.13
N ALA A 144 5.82 -3.43 15.03
CA ALA A 144 5.93 -2.03 14.65
C ALA A 144 7.34 -1.70 14.17
N CYS A 145 7.45 -1.10 12.99
CA CYS A 145 8.73 -0.64 12.44
C CYS A 145 9.22 0.68 13.06
N LYS A 146 8.33 1.37 13.77
CA LYS A 146 8.63 2.63 14.49
C LYS A 146 9.21 3.70 13.57
N SER A 147 8.63 3.81 12.38
CA SER A 147 8.99 4.85 11.40
C SER A 147 8.87 6.25 12.01
N PRO A 148 9.70 7.23 11.58
CA PRO A 148 9.70 8.59 12.13
C PRO A 148 8.50 9.40 11.61
N THR A 149 7.30 8.94 11.88
CA THR A 149 6.04 9.65 11.57
C THR A 149 5.79 10.80 12.53
N PRO A 150 4.97 11.81 12.18
CA PRO A 150 4.52 12.81 13.15
C PRO A 150 3.86 12.16 14.38
N ASN A 151 4.01 12.78 15.55
CA ASN A 151 3.61 12.18 16.82
C ASN A 151 2.13 11.76 16.89
N LEU A 152 1.25 12.54 16.29
CA LEU A 152 -0.20 12.27 16.29
C LEU A 152 -0.71 11.77 14.92
N ALA A 153 0.18 11.25 14.07
CA ALA A 153 -0.22 10.70 12.80
C ALA A 153 -0.88 9.31 12.98
N VAL A 154 -1.97 9.11 12.25
CA VAL A 154 -2.71 7.86 12.17
C VAL A 154 -2.72 7.35 10.73
N GLN A 155 -2.91 6.04 10.59
CA GLN A 155 -2.96 5.35 9.30
C GLN A 155 -4.28 5.62 8.56
N THR A 156 -4.26 5.50 7.24
CA THR A 156 -5.46 5.36 6.42
C THR A 156 -5.64 3.89 5.99
N PRO A 157 -6.88 3.40 5.81
CA PRO A 157 -8.16 4.11 5.93
C PRO A 157 -8.50 4.46 7.39
N LEU A 158 -8.93 5.68 7.63
CA LEU A 158 -9.41 6.11 8.94
C LEU A 158 -10.94 6.04 9.00
N MET A 159 -11.45 5.26 9.95
CA MET A 159 -12.90 5.17 10.20
C MET A 159 -13.28 6.02 11.40
N LEU A 160 -14.33 6.84 11.22
CA LEU A 160 -14.89 7.71 12.25
C LEU A 160 -16.39 7.43 12.41
N LYS A 161 -16.90 7.71 13.60
CA LYS A 161 -18.34 7.75 13.89
C LYS A 161 -18.68 9.06 14.59
N SER A 162 -19.54 9.86 13.98
CA SER A 162 -20.02 11.10 14.55
C SER A 162 -21.13 10.88 15.59
N ASP A 163 -21.37 11.86 16.44
CA ASP A 163 -22.41 11.76 17.50
C ASP A 163 -23.84 11.72 16.93
N ASN A 164 -24.06 12.23 15.73
CA ASN A 164 -25.33 12.13 15.01
C ASN A 164 -25.49 10.81 14.20
N GLY A 165 -24.60 9.86 14.39
CA GLY A 165 -24.72 8.49 13.87
C GLY A 165 -24.10 8.25 12.50
N LEU A 166 -23.46 9.24 11.88
CA LEU A 166 -22.78 9.03 10.59
C LEU A 166 -21.45 8.31 10.77
N TYR A 167 -21.19 7.36 9.92
CA TYR A 167 -19.89 6.74 9.70
C TYR A 167 -19.19 7.49 8.58
N ILE A 168 -17.91 7.77 8.78
CA ILE A 168 -17.07 8.53 7.84
C ILE A 168 -15.78 7.74 7.64
N ASN A 169 -15.41 7.48 6.40
CA ASN A 169 -14.14 6.83 6.07
C ASN A 169 -13.32 7.79 5.22
N ILE A 170 -12.07 8.04 5.64
CA ILE A 170 -11.11 8.84 4.89
C ILE A 170 -9.99 7.92 4.41
N HIS A 171 -9.78 7.89 3.10
CA HIS A 171 -8.78 7.05 2.47
C HIS A 171 -8.28 7.65 1.15
N GLU A 172 -7.65 6.84 0.34
CA GLU A 172 -7.16 7.17 -0.99
C GLU A 172 -7.49 6.06 -2.00
N ALA A 173 -7.53 6.42 -3.28
CA ALA A 173 -7.71 5.46 -4.37
C ALA A 173 -6.72 5.74 -5.51
N ALA A 174 -6.45 4.74 -6.33
CA ALA A 174 -5.48 4.83 -7.43
C ALA A 174 -4.10 5.31 -6.97
N LEU A 175 -3.58 4.72 -5.89
CA LEU A 175 -2.23 4.97 -5.39
C LEU A 175 -1.21 4.35 -6.37
N VAL A 176 -0.87 5.11 -7.40
CA VAL A 176 0.05 4.69 -8.47
C VAL A 176 1.14 5.74 -8.61
N ASN A 177 2.40 5.32 -8.44
CA ASN A 177 3.59 6.17 -8.56
C ASN A 177 3.51 7.47 -7.74
N TYR A 178 3.03 7.36 -6.52
CA TYR A 178 2.86 8.46 -5.57
C TYR A 178 2.95 7.91 -4.14
N PRO A 179 3.44 8.68 -3.15
CA PRO A 179 3.57 8.20 -1.78
C PRO A 179 2.21 8.02 -1.08
N ALA A 180 2.12 7.04 -0.21
CA ALA A 180 0.93 6.78 0.60
C ALA A 180 0.65 7.92 1.58
N MET A 181 -0.64 8.17 1.85
CA MET A 181 -1.11 9.21 2.74
C MET A 181 -1.38 8.67 4.15
N HIS A 182 -0.81 9.32 5.14
CA HIS A 182 -1.19 9.26 6.55
C HIS A 182 -1.93 10.55 6.93
N LEU A 183 -2.56 10.58 8.08
CA LEU A 183 -3.28 11.74 8.57
C LEU A 183 -2.71 12.19 9.91
N ASN A 184 -2.12 13.38 9.94
CA ASN A 184 -1.62 13.99 11.18
C ASN A 184 -2.73 14.76 11.86
N LEU A 185 -3.05 14.40 13.10
CA LEU A 185 -4.15 14.97 13.89
C LEU A 185 -3.69 16.20 14.68
N ASP A 186 -4.42 17.29 14.56
CA ASP A 186 -4.51 18.30 15.59
C ASP A 186 -5.71 17.97 16.50
N ALA A 187 -5.43 17.50 17.71
CA ALA A 187 -6.44 17.01 18.64
C ALA A 187 -7.25 18.12 19.33
N GLU A 188 -6.83 19.39 19.23
CA GLU A 188 -7.56 20.55 19.78
C GLU A 188 -8.64 21.02 18.81
N THR A 189 -8.32 21.04 17.51
CA THR A 189 -9.20 21.53 16.45
C THR A 189 -9.88 20.42 15.66
N TYR A 190 -9.45 19.16 15.83
CA TYR A 190 -9.88 17.98 15.06
C TYR A 190 -9.56 18.10 13.56
N LEU A 191 -8.49 18.82 13.25
CA LEU A 191 -7.95 18.93 11.91
C LEU A 191 -7.09 17.70 11.59
N MET A 192 -7.38 17.05 10.48
CA MET A 192 -6.52 16.02 9.89
C MET A 192 -5.78 16.63 8.71
N SER A 193 -4.44 16.62 8.76
CA SER A 193 -3.59 17.07 7.66
C SER A 193 -2.92 15.89 6.99
N ALA A 194 -2.91 15.85 5.66
CA ALA A 194 -2.17 14.83 4.92
C ALA A 194 -0.69 14.87 5.28
N HIS A 195 -0.12 13.70 5.49
CA HIS A 195 1.30 13.48 5.66
C HIS A 195 1.71 12.31 4.78
N LEU A 196 2.55 12.58 3.80
CA LEU A 196 2.94 11.56 2.84
C LEU A 196 4.18 10.81 3.31
N THR A 197 4.30 9.52 2.92
CA THR A 197 5.52 8.73 3.17
C THR A 197 6.72 9.37 2.49
N PRO A 198 7.81 9.70 3.21
CA PRO A 198 9.01 10.30 2.64
C PRO A 198 9.96 9.26 2.04
N ASP A 199 10.82 9.70 1.13
CA ASP A 199 12.06 8.99 0.81
C ASP A 199 13.13 9.22 1.90
N LYS A 200 14.31 8.60 1.74
CA LYS A 200 15.44 8.75 2.66
C LYS A 200 15.97 10.19 2.81
N ASN A 201 15.62 11.10 1.90
CA ASN A 201 15.99 12.51 1.91
C ASN A 201 14.87 13.40 2.45
N GLY A 202 13.76 12.82 2.89
CA GLY A 202 12.57 13.53 3.36
C GLY A 202 11.71 14.12 2.25
N ASN A 203 11.96 13.77 0.97
CA ASN A 203 11.11 14.16 -0.14
C ASN A 203 9.92 13.23 -0.27
N LYS A 204 8.78 13.78 -0.70
CA LYS A 204 7.53 13.03 -0.88
C LYS A 204 7.33 12.54 -2.31
N GLY A 205 8.13 13.01 -3.24
CA GLY A 205 8.06 12.56 -4.63
C GLY A 205 8.79 13.47 -5.60
N TYR A 206 8.99 12.96 -6.81
CA TYR A 206 9.62 13.65 -7.93
C TYR A 206 8.63 13.68 -9.07
N ILE A 207 7.94 14.80 -9.20
CA ILE A 207 6.76 14.93 -10.05
C ILE A 207 7.15 15.53 -11.39
N GLN A 208 6.70 14.90 -12.47
CA GLN A 208 6.70 15.47 -13.81
C GLN A 208 5.28 15.96 -14.14
N THR A 209 5.14 17.16 -14.70
CA THR A 209 3.84 17.68 -15.13
C THR A 209 3.29 16.87 -16.30
N GLY A 210 1.97 16.73 -16.37
CA GLY A 210 1.25 15.73 -17.14
C GLY A 210 0.79 14.54 -16.29
N SER A 211 1.10 14.52 -14.99
CA SER A 211 0.69 13.50 -14.04
C SER A 211 -0.46 13.97 -13.13
N VAL A 212 -0.99 13.03 -12.36
CA VAL A 212 -2.06 13.24 -11.39
C VAL A 212 -1.67 12.65 -10.05
N THR A 213 -2.29 13.12 -8.95
CA THR A 213 -2.19 12.46 -7.65
C THR A 213 -3.17 11.30 -7.56
N PRO A 214 -3.03 10.40 -6.57
CA PRO A 214 -4.14 9.56 -6.12
C PRO A 214 -5.37 10.39 -5.77
N TRP A 215 -6.52 9.73 -5.75
CA TRP A 215 -7.74 10.33 -5.23
C TRP A 215 -7.71 10.34 -3.71
N ARG A 216 -8.12 11.43 -3.11
CA ARG A 216 -8.47 11.53 -1.70
C ARG A 216 -9.95 11.23 -1.59
N THR A 217 -10.32 10.26 -0.74
CA THR A 217 -11.69 9.75 -0.68
C THR A 217 -12.31 9.97 0.68
N ILE A 218 -13.59 10.29 0.66
CA ILE A 218 -14.43 10.46 1.85
C ILE A 218 -15.73 9.72 1.58
N ILE A 219 -15.96 8.59 2.28
CA ILE A 219 -17.21 7.84 2.21
C ILE A 219 -18.02 8.15 3.46
N VAL A 220 -19.32 8.39 3.30
CA VAL A 220 -20.22 8.76 4.40
C VAL A 220 -21.53 7.98 4.30
N SER A 221 -21.91 7.32 5.39
CA SER A 221 -23.22 6.66 5.52
C SER A 221 -23.72 6.70 6.96
N ASP A 222 -25.00 6.49 7.17
CA ASP A 222 -25.61 6.23 8.48
C ASP A 222 -25.56 4.75 8.86
N ASP A 223 -25.06 3.89 7.98
CA ASP A 223 -24.82 2.46 8.22
C ASP A 223 -23.35 2.09 7.96
N ALA A 224 -22.68 1.51 8.95
CA ALA A 224 -21.29 1.06 8.81
C ALA A 224 -21.10 0.02 7.69
N ARG A 225 -22.13 -0.77 7.38
CA ARG A 225 -22.07 -1.81 6.33
C ARG A 225 -21.95 -1.21 4.94
N ASP A 226 -22.46 -0.01 4.72
CA ASP A 226 -22.37 0.68 3.44
C ASP A 226 -20.94 1.10 3.13
N ILE A 227 -20.13 1.39 4.15
CA ILE A 227 -18.70 1.67 3.97
C ILE A 227 -17.98 0.45 3.36
N LEU A 228 -18.30 -0.77 3.84
CA LEU A 228 -17.73 -2.01 3.31
C LEU A 228 -18.29 -2.36 1.91
N ALA A 229 -19.54 -1.99 1.63
CA ALA A 229 -20.21 -2.26 0.37
C ALA A 229 -19.91 -1.22 -0.73
N SER A 230 -19.29 -0.09 -0.38
CA SER A 230 -19.00 0.99 -1.31
C SER A 230 -18.06 0.54 -2.44
N ASN A 231 -18.43 0.89 -3.66
CA ASN A 231 -17.59 0.71 -4.85
C ASN A 231 -16.87 2.01 -5.28
N LEU A 232 -16.90 3.05 -4.45
CA LEU A 232 -16.30 4.36 -4.76
C LEU A 232 -14.82 4.23 -5.09
N ILE A 233 -14.05 3.50 -4.26
CA ILE A 233 -12.61 3.28 -4.50
C ILE A 233 -12.37 2.60 -5.85
N LEU A 234 -13.20 1.62 -6.23
CA LEU A 234 -13.07 0.90 -7.51
C LEU A 234 -13.37 1.82 -8.69
N ASN A 235 -14.41 2.66 -8.60
CA ASN A 235 -14.79 3.63 -9.63
C ASN A 235 -13.80 4.77 -9.83
N LEU A 236 -12.89 4.99 -8.88
CA LEU A 236 -11.83 5.99 -8.95
C LEU A 236 -10.51 5.44 -9.52
N ASN A 237 -10.42 4.15 -9.76
CA ASN A 237 -9.26 3.52 -10.41
C ASN A 237 -9.41 3.51 -11.92
N GLU A 238 -8.28 3.50 -12.62
CA GLU A 238 -8.25 3.37 -14.07
C GLU A 238 -8.71 1.96 -14.51
N PRO A 239 -9.31 1.81 -15.69
CA PRO A 239 -9.67 0.50 -16.22
C PRO A 239 -8.49 -0.47 -16.32
N CYS A 240 -8.74 -1.76 -16.22
CA CYS A 240 -7.74 -2.80 -16.43
C CYS A 240 -7.07 -2.63 -17.81
N LYS A 241 -5.74 -2.64 -17.83
CA LYS A 241 -4.92 -2.51 -19.06
C LYS A 241 -4.44 -3.85 -19.61
N ILE A 242 -4.73 -4.95 -18.92
CA ILE A 242 -4.37 -6.31 -19.36
C ILE A 242 -5.41 -6.74 -20.39
N GLU A 243 -4.98 -6.99 -21.64
CA GLU A 243 -5.86 -7.36 -22.75
C GLU A 243 -6.51 -8.73 -22.54
N ASP A 244 -5.73 -9.73 -22.16
CA ASP A 244 -6.23 -11.08 -21.84
C ASP A 244 -6.11 -11.35 -20.34
N THR A 245 -7.25 -11.35 -19.66
CA THR A 245 -7.37 -11.62 -18.22
C THR A 245 -7.84 -13.05 -17.92
N SER A 246 -8.00 -13.91 -18.93
CA SER A 246 -8.54 -15.25 -18.79
C SER A 246 -7.72 -16.18 -17.90
N TRP A 247 -6.42 -15.88 -17.74
CA TRP A 247 -5.49 -16.63 -16.90
C TRP A 247 -5.58 -16.25 -15.41
N ILE A 248 -6.14 -15.08 -15.08
CA ILE A 248 -6.32 -14.64 -13.70
C ILE A 248 -7.47 -15.43 -13.07
N LYS A 249 -7.16 -16.22 -12.05
CA LYS A 249 -8.15 -17.04 -11.32
C LYS A 249 -7.90 -16.95 -9.83
N PRO A 250 -8.95 -16.88 -9.00
CA PRO A 250 -8.80 -17.03 -7.55
C PRO A 250 -8.13 -18.36 -7.23
N THR A 251 -7.15 -18.32 -6.34
CA THR A 251 -6.30 -19.47 -5.99
C THR A 251 -6.40 -19.75 -4.51
N LYS A 252 -6.71 -21.00 -4.16
CA LYS A 252 -6.60 -21.48 -2.78
C LYS A 252 -5.21 -22.08 -2.59
N TYR A 253 -4.49 -21.60 -1.58
CA TYR A 253 -3.14 -22.11 -1.29
C TYR A 253 -2.93 -22.37 0.19
N VAL A 254 -1.95 -23.21 0.49
CA VAL A 254 -1.35 -23.37 1.83
C VAL A 254 0.05 -22.75 1.81
N GLY A 255 0.53 -22.30 2.97
CA GLY A 255 1.82 -21.59 3.05
C GLY A 255 2.83 -22.25 3.97
N VAL A 256 4.06 -22.36 3.51
CA VAL A 256 5.23 -22.72 4.34
C VAL A 256 5.72 -21.46 5.04
N TRP A 257 5.01 -20.99 6.04
CA TRP A 257 5.34 -19.80 6.85
C TRP A 257 4.60 -19.79 8.20
N TRP A 258 3.39 -20.35 8.26
CA TRP A 258 2.55 -20.33 9.45
C TRP A 258 3.18 -21.06 10.62
N GLU A 259 3.93 -22.12 10.36
CA GLU A 259 4.64 -22.89 11.37
C GLU A 259 5.74 -22.11 12.09
N TYR A 260 6.27 -21.04 11.49
CA TYR A 260 7.25 -20.16 12.13
C TYR A 260 6.67 -19.41 13.32
N PHE A 261 5.36 -19.16 13.31
CA PHE A 261 4.63 -18.48 14.38
C PHE A 261 3.95 -19.45 15.34
N THR A 262 3.59 -20.66 14.91
CA THR A 262 2.77 -21.58 15.69
C THR A 262 3.57 -22.55 16.57
N GLY A 263 4.88 -22.30 16.73
CA GLY A 263 5.74 -23.10 17.62
C GLY A 263 6.27 -24.40 17.01
N GLY A 264 6.22 -24.55 15.68
CA GLY A 264 6.79 -25.70 14.96
C GLY A 264 8.32 -25.75 14.97
N GLY A 265 8.98 -24.67 15.38
CA GLY A 265 10.45 -24.61 15.48
C GLY A 265 11.17 -24.38 14.16
N SER A 266 10.43 -24.17 13.06
CA SER A 266 11.00 -23.84 11.75
C SER A 266 11.45 -22.39 11.67
N THR A 267 12.43 -22.13 10.79
CA THR A 267 13.00 -20.81 10.53
C THR A 267 12.95 -20.48 9.03
N TRP A 268 12.89 -19.17 8.70
CA TRP A 268 13.07 -18.69 7.32
C TRP A 268 14.52 -18.82 6.87
N ALA A 269 15.46 -18.64 7.81
CA ALA A 269 16.89 -18.66 7.54
C ALA A 269 17.42 -20.09 7.41
N TYR A 270 18.38 -20.28 6.49
CA TYR A 270 19.07 -21.54 6.29
C TYR A 270 20.12 -21.82 7.36
N THR A 271 20.72 -20.77 7.92
CA THR A 271 21.84 -20.86 8.87
C THR A 271 21.61 -19.90 10.04
N ASP A 272 22.28 -20.17 11.19
CA ASP A 272 22.31 -19.26 12.34
C ASP A 272 23.39 -18.17 12.21
N THR A 273 24.18 -18.18 11.14
CA THR A 273 25.23 -17.19 10.88
C THR A 273 24.61 -15.88 10.41
N GLN A 274 24.76 -14.81 11.18
CA GLN A 274 24.19 -13.49 10.85
C GLN A 274 25.12 -12.64 9.96
N ASP A 275 26.42 -12.94 9.90
CA ASP A 275 27.39 -12.21 9.07
C ASP A 275 27.34 -12.69 7.61
N VAL A 276 26.19 -12.51 6.96
CA VAL A 276 26.01 -12.87 5.56
C VAL A 276 25.96 -11.61 4.70
N VAL A 277 26.53 -11.68 3.49
CA VAL A 277 26.50 -10.59 2.50
C VAL A 277 26.04 -11.19 1.16
N ILE A 278 24.87 -10.73 0.71
CA ILE A 278 24.26 -11.23 -0.53
C ILE A 278 25.20 -11.03 -1.71
N GLY A 279 25.33 -12.07 -2.54
CA GLY A 279 26.23 -12.11 -3.69
C GLY A 279 27.73 -12.31 -3.37
N GLN A 280 28.12 -12.38 -2.08
CA GLN A 280 29.49 -12.61 -1.64
C GLN A 280 29.61 -13.87 -0.77
N THR A 281 28.65 -14.12 0.10
CA THR A 281 28.64 -15.31 0.97
C THR A 281 28.34 -16.56 0.16
N ASN A 282 29.17 -17.59 0.32
CA ASN A 282 28.92 -18.89 -0.27
C ASN A 282 28.10 -19.77 0.69
N TYR A 283 26.79 -19.73 0.56
CA TYR A 283 25.87 -20.49 1.41
C TYR A 283 26.10 -22.00 1.42
N LYS A 284 26.65 -22.58 0.34
CA LYS A 284 26.99 -24.01 0.30
C LYS A 284 28.12 -24.42 1.27
N GLN A 285 28.87 -23.44 1.79
CA GLN A 285 29.93 -23.65 2.78
C GLN A 285 29.46 -23.37 4.20
N LEU A 286 28.26 -22.79 4.38
CA LEU A 286 27.70 -22.53 5.68
C LEU A 286 27.06 -23.81 6.27
N LYS A 287 27.07 -23.88 7.59
CA LYS A 287 26.38 -24.96 8.31
C LYS A 287 24.88 -24.69 8.33
N PRO A 288 24.03 -25.59 7.81
CA PRO A 288 22.60 -25.47 7.97
C PRO A 288 22.22 -25.51 9.46
N ASN A 289 21.20 -24.74 9.85
CA ASN A 289 20.68 -24.75 11.23
C ASN A 289 19.85 -26.01 11.52
N GLY A 290 19.37 -26.71 10.51
CA GLY A 290 18.55 -27.93 10.64
C GLY A 290 17.07 -27.65 10.89
N HIS A 291 16.66 -26.38 10.86
CA HIS A 291 15.27 -25.95 11.12
C HIS A 291 14.68 -25.16 9.95
N HIS A 292 15.41 -25.01 8.85
CA HIS A 292 14.93 -24.29 7.67
C HIS A 292 13.66 -24.92 7.10
N GLY A 293 12.52 -24.18 7.16
CA GLY A 293 11.20 -24.68 6.77
C GLY A 293 11.04 -24.82 5.26
N ALA A 294 11.64 -23.93 4.48
CA ALA A 294 11.56 -23.93 3.03
C ALA A 294 12.54 -24.91 2.34
N ASN A 295 12.87 -26.03 2.99
CA ASN A 295 13.71 -27.07 2.35
C ASN A 295 12.88 -27.95 1.41
N THR A 296 13.56 -28.57 0.42
CA THR A 296 12.94 -29.39 -0.64
C THR A 296 12.06 -30.51 -0.09
N ALA A 297 12.50 -31.21 0.93
CA ALA A 297 11.76 -32.35 1.48
C ALA A 297 10.46 -31.89 2.14
N HIS A 298 10.53 -30.85 2.96
CA HIS A 298 9.37 -30.32 3.68
C HIS A 298 8.35 -29.65 2.74
N VAL A 299 8.82 -28.89 1.73
CA VAL A 299 7.93 -28.31 0.72
C VAL A 299 7.16 -29.38 -0.06
N LYS A 300 7.75 -30.56 -0.30
CA LYS A 300 7.03 -31.70 -0.92
C LYS A 300 5.88 -32.20 -0.04
N GLU A 301 6.04 -32.20 1.28
CA GLU A 301 4.95 -32.58 2.20
C GLU A 301 3.76 -31.59 2.08
N TYR A 302 4.05 -30.29 1.96
CA TYR A 302 3.01 -29.27 1.68
C TYR A 302 2.37 -29.45 0.31
N ILE A 303 3.13 -29.82 -0.71
CA ILE A 303 2.60 -30.13 -2.05
C ILE A 303 1.65 -31.35 -1.99
N ASP A 304 2.04 -32.41 -1.29
CA ASP A 304 1.20 -33.59 -1.12
C ASP A 304 -0.08 -33.27 -0.32
N PHE A 305 0.04 -32.44 0.71
CA PHE A 305 -1.12 -31.96 1.47
C PHE A 305 -2.05 -31.13 0.59
N ALA A 306 -1.52 -30.20 -0.19
CA ALA A 306 -2.28 -29.37 -1.12
C ALA A 306 -3.04 -30.21 -2.14
N ALA A 307 -2.35 -31.14 -2.80
CA ALA A 307 -2.95 -32.06 -3.78
C ALA A 307 -4.07 -32.91 -3.16
N LYS A 308 -3.84 -33.48 -1.97
CA LYS A 308 -4.82 -34.32 -1.25
C LYS A 308 -6.08 -33.56 -0.85
N ASN A 309 -5.95 -32.27 -0.49
CA ASN A 309 -7.03 -31.48 0.10
C ASN A 309 -7.64 -30.46 -0.88
N GLY A 310 -7.27 -30.49 -2.16
CA GLY A 310 -7.88 -29.65 -3.19
C GLY A 310 -7.46 -28.18 -3.12
N PHE A 311 -6.22 -27.91 -2.70
CA PHE A 311 -5.58 -26.62 -2.84
C PHE A 311 -4.89 -26.52 -4.19
N ASP A 312 -4.89 -25.33 -4.76
CA ASP A 312 -4.32 -25.08 -6.09
C ASP A 312 -2.80 -24.85 -6.05
N ALA A 313 -2.29 -24.39 -4.89
CA ALA A 313 -0.89 -23.97 -4.78
C ALA A 313 -0.34 -24.12 -3.36
N VAL A 314 0.99 -24.05 -3.28
CA VAL A 314 1.79 -23.87 -2.05
C VAL A 314 2.57 -22.58 -2.15
N LEU A 315 2.38 -21.64 -1.21
CA LEU A 315 3.22 -20.46 -1.05
C LEU A 315 4.43 -20.82 -0.19
N VAL A 316 5.63 -20.43 -0.62
CA VAL A 316 6.88 -20.69 0.11
C VAL A 316 7.57 -19.39 0.45
N GLU A 317 7.68 -19.09 1.73
CA GLU A 317 8.57 -18.06 2.28
C GLU A 317 9.90 -18.70 2.68
N GLY A 318 10.99 -17.92 2.65
CA GLY A 318 12.30 -18.40 3.08
C GLY A 318 13.03 -19.25 2.04
N TRP A 319 12.57 -19.28 0.78
CA TRP A 319 13.18 -20.10 -0.27
C TRP A 319 14.53 -19.57 -0.76
N ASN A 320 14.78 -18.26 -0.62
CA ASN A 320 15.90 -17.53 -1.21
C ASN A 320 16.87 -17.01 -0.15
N GLU A 321 18.12 -16.77 -0.56
CA GLU A 321 19.17 -16.24 0.32
C GLU A 321 18.83 -14.87 0.91
N GLY A 322 19.17 -14.66 2.20
CA GLY A 322 19.14 -13.36 2.90
C GLY A 322 18.28 -13.26 4.15
N TRP A 323 17.56 -14.32 4.54
CA TRP A 323 16.65 -14.27 5.69
C TRP A 323 17.36 -14.27 7.06
N GLU A 324 18.67 -14.42 7.10
CA GLU A 324 19.48 -14.35 8.31
C GLU A 324 19.48 -12.94 8.93
N ASP A 325 19.19 -11.90 8.12
CA ASP A 325 19.24 -10.48 8.52
C ASP A 325 17.93 -9.75 8.19
N ASN A 326 16.81 -10.47 8.21
CA ASN A 326 15.50 -9.96 7.77
C ASN A 326 14.88 -8.86 8.66
N TYR A 327 15.45 -8.59 9.83
CA TYR A 327 14.98 -7.52 10.73
C TYR A 327 15.70 -6.18 10.54
N ALA A 328 16.57 -6.07 9.55
CA ALA A 328 17.31 -4.85 9.26
C ALA A 328 16.51 -3.92 8.32
N TYR A 329 15.43 -3.35 8.83
CA TYR A 329 14.54 -2.45 8.08
C TYR A 329 15.29 -1.41 7.23
N ALA A 330 14.82 -1.24 6.00
CA ALA A 330 15.37 -0.30 5.01
C ALA A 330 16.86 -0.52 4.66
N LYS A 331 17.45 -1.66 5.02
CA LYS A 331 18.80 -2.06 4.61
C LYS A 331 18.78 -2.46 3.14
N GLU A 332 19.73 -2.01 2.36
CA GLU A 332 19.87 -2.41 0.95
C GLU A 332 20.55 -3.78 0.82
N PHE A 333 20.22 -4.53 -0.24
CA PHE A 333 20.83 -5.83 -0.57
C PHE A 333 20.67 -6.90 0.51
N ILE A 334 19.46 -7.02 1.05
CA ILE A 334 19.15 -8.04 2.06
C ILE A 334 18.88 -9.39 1.41
N TYR A 335 18.08 -9.42 0.33
CA TYR A 335 17.65 -10.65 -0.33
C TYR A 335 18.19 -10.78 -1.74
N SER A 336 18.40 -12.03 -2.17
CA SER A 336 18.53 -12.39 -3.58
C SER A 336 17.22 -13.00 -4.08
N PHE A 337 16.56 -12.37 -5.06
CA PHE A 337 15.31 -12.89 -5.63
C PHE A 337 15.55 -13.87 -6.79
N THR A 338 16.80 -14.29 -7.02
CA THR A 338 17.18 -15.21 -8.08
C THR A 338 18.04 -16.38 -7.58
N THR A 339 18.37 -16.39 -6.28
CA THR A 339 19.26 -17.41 -5.70
C THR A 339 18.54 -18.16 -4.58
N PRO A 340 18.15 -19.43 -4.81
CA PRO A 340 17.57 -20.26 -3.76
C PRO A 340 18.64 -20.69 -2.75
N TYR A 341 18.21 -20.99 -1.53
CA TYR A 341 19.06 -21.67 -0.55
C TYR A 341 19.54 -23.04 -1.06
N PRO A 342 20.68 -23.56 -0.57
CA PRO A 342 21.25 -24.81 -1.05
C PRO A 342 20.36 -26.04 -0.91
N ASP A 343 19.40 -26.02 0.02
CA ASP A 343 18.47 -27.11 0.31
C ASP A 343 17.08 -26.93 -0.36
N PHE A 344 16.90 -25.84 -1.15
CA PHE A 344 15.70 -25.60 -1.94
C PHE A 344 15.95 -25.85 -3.42
N ASP A 345 15.61 -27.07 -3.89
CA ASP A 345 15.77 -27.42 -5.32
C ASP A 345 14.57 -26.95 -6.14
N VAL A 346 14.74 -25.80 -6.79
CA VAL A 346 13.72 -25.14 -7.62
C VAL A 346 13.17 -26.07 -8.71
N LYS A 347 14.03 -26.81 -9.42
CA LYS A 347 13.63 -27.66 -10.55
C LYS A 347 12.93 -28.93 -10.09
N GLU A 348 13.44 -29.55 -9.04
CA GLU A 348 12.84 -30.73 -8.46
C GLU A 348 11.45 -30.43 -7.90
N LEU A 349 11.29 -29.31 -7.18
CA LEU A 349 10.02 -28.89 -6.61
C LEU A 349 8.99 -28.52 -7.68
N GLN A 350 9.38 -27.80 -8.71
CA GLN A 350 8.51 -27.47 -9.83
C GLN A 350 8.00 -28.75 -10.53
N ALA A 351 8.90 -29.68 -10.85
CA ALA A 351 8.51 -30.94 -11.48
C ALA A 351 7.61 -31.79 -10.58
N TYR A 352 7.90 -31.83 -9.28
CA TYR A 352 7.08 -32.56 -8.31
C TYR A 352 5.69 -31.95 -8.18
N ALA A 353 5.58 -30.65 -8.00
CA ALA A 353 4.31 -29.93 -7.91
C ALA A 353 3.47 -30.10 -9.18
N ALA A 354 4.08 -29.95 -10.35
CA ALA A 354 3.40 -30.18 -11.63
C ALA A 354 2.86 -31.62 -11.76
N SER A 355 3.60 -32.63 -11.28
CA SER A 355 3.15 -34.03 -11.28
C SER A 355 1.92 -34.27 -10.40
N LYS A 356 1.68 -33.40 -9.40
CA LYS A 356 0.54 -33.44 -8.48
C LYS A 356 -0.59 -32.48 -8.88
N GLY A 357 -0.41 -31.70 -9.94
CA GLY A 357 -1.37 -30.65 -10.36
C GLY A 357 -1.42 -29.45 -9.42
N VAL A 358 -0.38 -29.21 -8.64
CA VAL A 358 -0.23 -28.10 -7.68
C VAL A 358 0.78 -27.11 -8.24
N LYS A 359 0.56 -25.80 -8.00
CA LYS A 359 1.50 -24.73 -8.31
C LYS A 359 2.32 -24.35 -7.09
N ILE A 360 3.46 -23.71 -7.32
CA ILE A 360 4.24 -23.07 -6.25
C ILE A 360 4.17 -21.56 -6.44
N ILE A 361 3.98 -20.83 -5.34
CA ILE A 361 4.04 -19.39 -5.28
C ILE A 361 5.31 -19.04 -4.49
N MET A 362 6.28 -18.41 -5.16
CA MET A 362 7.51 -17.94 -4.53
C MET A 362 7.26 -16.56 -3.92
N HIS A 363 7.42 -16.45 -2.61
CA HIS A 363 7.28 -15.19 -1.89
C HIS A 363 8.49 -14.27 -2.14
N HIS A 364 8.25 -13.00 -2.33
CA HIS A 364 9.28 -11.97 -2.36
C HIS A 364 9.12 -11.05 -1.15
N GLU A 365 9.91 -11.31 -0.10
CA GLU A 365 10.00 -10.43 1.07
C GLU A 365 10.87 -9.23 0.76
N THR A 366 10.43 -8.04 1.14
CA THR A 366 11.20 -6.80 0.93
C THR A 366 11.80 -6.22 2.19
N THR A 367 11.24 -6.55 3.35
CA THR A 367 11.59 -5.97 4.66
C THR A 367 11.82 -4.44 4.61
N SER A 368 10.91 -3.74 3.91
CA SER A 368 10.95 -2.29 3.66
C SER A 368 12.08 -1.81 2.74
N SER A 369 12.85 -2.71 2.13
CA SER A 369 13.89 -2.38 1.13
C SER A 369 13.30 -2.35 -0.28
N VAL A 370 12.30 -1.49 -0.51
CA VAL A 370 11.56 -1.42 -1.77
C VAL A 370 12.46 -1.08 -2.95
N ALA A 371 13.42 -0.17 -2.76
CA ALA A 371 14.35 0.23 -3.82
C ALA A 371 15.25 -0.92 -4.28
N ASP A 372 15.63 -1.81 -3.37
CA ASP A 372 16.38 -3.03 -3.71
C ASP A 372 15.53 -4.03 -4.49
N TYR A 373 14.29 -4.23 -4.05
CA TYR A 373 13.34 -5.08 -4.77
C TYR A 373 13.06 -4.56 -6.19
N GLU A 374 12.83 -3.26 -6.36
CA GLU A 374 12.59 -2.66 -7.68
C GLU A 374 13.77 -2.87 -8.64
N ARG A 375 15.00 -2.81 -8.13
CA ARG A 375 16.20 -3.09 -8.96
C ARG A 375 16.27 -4.55 -9.44
N GLN A 376 15.81 -5.50 -8.63
CA GLN A 376 15.88 -6.93 -8.92
C GLN A 376 14.61 -7.47 -9.59
N MET A 377 13.51 -6.72 -9.60
CA MET A 377 12.17 -7.20 -9.93
C MET A 377 12.08 -7.87 -11.30
N ASP A 378 12.67 -7.27 -12.34
CA ASP A 378 12.64 -7.85 -13.69
C ASP A 378 13.39 -9.20 -13.76
N ASP A 379 14.52 -9.31 -13.08
CA ASP A 379 15.29 -10.55 -13.01
C ASP A 379 14.58 -11.58 -12.14
N ALA A 380 13.94 -11.18 -11.05
CA ALA A 380 13.15 -12.03 -10.19
C ALA A 380 11.98 -12.69 -10.95
N PHE A 381 11.19 -11.89 -11.67
CA PHE A 381 10.08 -12.42 -12.48
C PHE A 381 10.58 -13.29 -13.65
N ARG A 382 11.70 -12.93 -14.25
CA ARG A 382 12.34 -13.77 -15.28
C ARG A 382 12.77 -15.12 -14.70
N PHE A 383 13.42 -15.13 -13.52
CA PHE A 383 13.79 -16.34 -12.81
C PHE A 383 12.59 -17.25 -12.54
N MET A 384 11.48 -16.72 -12.05
CA MET A 384 10.26 -17.48 -11.82
C MET A 384 9.74 -18.08 -13.13
N LYS A 385 9.61 -17.28 -14.18
CA LYS A 385 9.13 -17.72 -15.50
C LYS A 385 10.01 -18.82 -16.09
N ASP A 386 11.34 -18.68 -16.04
CA ASP A 386 12.30 -19.63 -16.61
C ASP A 386 12.31 -20.97 -15.85
N ASN A 387 11.88 -20.98 -14.60
CA ASN A 387 11.73 -22.16 -13.77
C ASN A 387 10.28 -22.71 -13.71
N GLY A 388 9.32 -22.07 -14.41
CA GLY A 388 7.94 -22.56 -14.53
C GLY A 388 7.04 -22.29 -13.31
N TYR A 389 7.34 -21.25 -12.57
CA TYR A 389 6.58 -20.81 -11.39
C TYR A 389 5.54 -19.74 -11.74
#